data_c0973e67af257853bceef89f1af0b18d
#
_entry.id   c0973e67af257853bceef89f1af0b18d
#
_cell.length_a   1.000
_cell.length_b   1.000
_cell.length_c   1.000
_cell.angle_alpha   90.00
_cell.angle_beta   90.00
_cell.angle_gamma   90.00
#
_symmetry.space_group_name_H-M   'P 1'
#
loop_
_entity.id
_entity.type
_entity.pdbx_description
1 polymer ?
#
loop_
_entity_poly.entity_id
_entity_poly.type
_entity_poly.pdbx_seq_one_letter_code
_entity_poly.pdbx_strand_id
1 'polypeptide(L)'
;MAKLQREQTMEELDYLEGQLDNLTKCTAENELMELIDELREQGYIKKDKNDRKRMKRAASKPMHFVSSDGADIYVGKNNKQNDELTLRFASANDIWLHTKNIPGSHVIIKCQNGPSDAALNQAAQLAAYYSRARGGENVPVDYTMKKYVKKPNGAKPGMVIYTTNKTAYVTPSEACIKAIKQL
;
A
#
# COMPACT_ATOMS: atom_id res chain seq x y z
N MET A 1 -5.22 -1.55 -31.55
CA MET A 1 -3.94 -0.93 -31.13
C MET A 1 -4.17 0.26 -30.18
N ALA A 2 -4.95 1.27 -30.53
CA ALA A 2 -5.17 2.46 -29.68
C ALA A 2 -5.72 2.17 -28.25
N LYS A 3 -6.61 1.19 -28.08
CA LYS A 3 -7.17 0.84 -26.76
C LYS A 3 -6.11 0.25 -25.84
N LEU A 4 -5.29 -0.69 -26.33
CA LEU A 4 -4.21 -1.30 -25.56
C LEU A 4 -3.15 -0.28 -25.15
N GLN A 5 -2.78 0.62 -26.07
CA GLN A 5 -1.81 1.70 -25.79
C GLN A 5 -2.35 2.66 -24.73
N ARG A 6 -3.64 2.98 -24.75
CA ARG A 6 -4.29 3.80 -23.72
C ARG A 6 -4.28 3.12 -22.36
N GLU A 7 -4.61 1.84 -22.29
CA GLU A 7 -4.59 1.06 -21.05
C GLU A 7 -3.17 1.04 -20.45
N GLN A 8 -2.15 0.76 -21.25
CA GLN A 8 -0.75 0.79 -20.81
C GLN A 8 -0.32 2.17 -20.31
N THR A 9 -0.73 3.24 -20.98
CA THR A 9 -0.41 4.62 -20.56
C THR A 9 -1.10 4.96 -19.23
N MET A 10 -2.34 4.51 -19.03
CA MET A 10 -3.06 4.72 -17.76
C MET A 10 -2.39 3.97 -16.62
N GLU A 11 -2.02 2.70 -16.81
CA GLU A 11 -1.28 1.92 -15.81
C GLU A 11 0.06 2.57 -15.44
N GLU A 12 0.76 3.12 -16.43
CA GLU A 12 2.01 3.82 -16.20
C GLU A 12 1.81 5.12 -15.43
N LEU A 13 0.76 5.88 -15.75
CA LEU A 13 0.39 7.08 -15.02
C LEU A 13 0.05 6.77 -13.57
N ASP A 14 -0.80 5.78 -13.32
CA ASP A 14 -1.18 5.33 -11.98
C ASP A 14 0.04 4.91 -11.16
N TYR A 15 0.99 4.19 -11.79
CA TYR A 15 2.25 3.82 -11.15
C TYR A 15 3.07 5.05 -10.75
N LEU A 16 3.28 6.00 -11.67
CA LEU A 16 4.09 7.21 -11.40
C LEU A 16 3.41 8.11 -10.36
N GLU A 17 2.09 8.25 -10.39
CA GLU A 17 1.34 8.96 -9.37
C GLU A 17 1.46 8.30 -7.99
N GLY A 18 1.47 6.95 -7.95
CA GLY A 18 1.75 6.19 -6.74
C GLY A 18 3.17 6.44 -6.20
N GLN A 19 4.18 6.53 -7.08
CA GLN A 19 5.54 6.87 -6.69
C GLN A 19 5.66 8.28 -6.14
N LEU A 20 4.96 9.24 -6.74
CA LEU A 20 4.91 10.60 -6.23
C LEU A 20 4.27 10.67 -4.83
N ASP A 21 3.17 9.93 -4.61
CA ASP A 21 2.54 9.82 -3.30
C ASP A 21 3.48 9.17 -2.27
N ASN A 22 4.19 8.08 -2.64
CA ASN A 22 5.19 7.45 -1.77
C ASN A 22 6.32 8.41 -1.40
N LEU A 23 6.79 9.23 -2.36
CA LEU A 23 7.83 10.24 -2.09
C LEU A 23 7.39 11.25 -1.02
N THR A 24 6.14 11.69 -1.04
CA THR A 24 5.61 12.64 -0.04
C THR A 24 5.51 12.03 1.37
N LYS A 25 5.52 10.71 1.48
CA LYS A 25 5.43 9.96 2.74
C LYS A 25 6.80 9.57 3.32
N CYS A 26 7.87 9.68 2.53
CA CYS A 26 9.21 9.35 3.01
C CYS A 26 9.61 10.28 4.17
N THR A 27 9.94 9.69 5.31
CA THR A 27 10.40 10.39 6.52
C THR A 27 11.86 10.08 6.87
N ALA A 28 12.44 9.06 6.24
CA ALA A 28 13.79 8.58 6.50
C ALA A 28 14.57 8.35 5.19
N GLU A 29 15.88 8.49 5.27
CA GLU A 29 16.78 8.32 4.10
C GLU A 29 16.69 6.92 3.47
N ASN A 30 16.54 5.87 4.29
CA ASN A 30 16.40 4.51 3.79
C ASN A 30 15.10 4.31 2.97
N GLU A 31 14.00 4.94 3.35
CA GLU A 31 12.72 4.92 2.62
C GLU A 31 12.87 5.60 1.26
N LEU A 32 13.53 6.77 1.22
CA LEU A 32 13.83 7.47 -0.04
C LEU A 32 14.71 6.61 -0.96
N MET A 33 15.72 5.95 -0.40
CA MET A 33 16.61 5.09 -1.19
C MET A 33 15.90 3.86 -1.74
N GLU A 34 14.97 3.25 -1.00
CA GLU A 34 14.13 2.16 -1.50
C GLU A 34 13.29 2.59 -2.71
N LEU A 35 12.73 3.80 -2.67
CA LEU A 35 11.98 4.39 -3.77
C LEU A 35 12.87 4.61 -5.00
N ILE A 36 14.08 5.18 -4.81
CA ILE A 36 15.05 5.39 -5.88
C ILE A 36 15.47 4.05 -6.50
N ASP A 37 15.71 3.03 -5.69
CA ASP A 37 16.10 1.70 -6.18
C ASP A 37 14.96 1.04 -6.97
N GLU A 38 13.70 1.20 -6.56
CA GLU A 38 12.55 0.75 -7.34
C GLU A 38 12.47 1.46 -8.69
N LEU A 39 12.60 2.79 -8.73
CA LEU A 39 12.57 3.58 -9.97
C LEU A 39 13.73 3.20 -10.92
N ARG A 40 14.89 2.83 -10.38
CA ARG A 40 16.03 2.30 -11.17
C ARG A 40 15.74 0.93 -11.74
N GLU A 41 15.15 0.03 -10.95
CA GLU A 41 14.76 -1.31 -11.40
C GLU A 41 13.70 -1.25 -12.50
N GLN A 42 12.78 -0.29 -12.40
CA GLN A 42 11.74 -0.05 -13.40
C GLN A 42 12.23 0.78 -14.62
N GLY A 43 13.49 1.25 -14.61
CA GLY A 43 14.12 1.94 -15.73
C GLY A 43 13.86 3.45 -15.83
N TYR A 44 13.22 4.07 -14.84
CA TYR A 44 12.97 5.52 -14.82
C TYR A 44 14.20 6.33 -14.43
N ILE A 45 15.10 5.75 -13.67
CA ILE A 45 16.38 6.38 -13.27
C ILE A 45 17.53 5.52 -13.77
N LYS A 46 18.58 6.15 -14.31
CA LYS A 46 19.79 5.44 -14.76
C LYS A 46 20.49 4.75 -13.58
N LYS A 47 20.93 3.50 -13.81
CA LYS A 47 21.77 2.78 -12.84
C LYS A 47 23.11 3.47 -12.70
N ASP A 48 23.53 3.77 -11.48
CA ASP A 48 24.86 4.28 -11.20
C ASP A 48 25.88 3.13 -11.31
N LYS A 49 27.02 3.39 -11.97
CA LYS A 49 28.11 2.40 -12.08
C LYS A 49 28.71 2.04 -10.71
N ASN A 50 28.55 2.91 -9.71
CA ASN A 50 29.03 2.72 -8.34
C ASN A 50 28.05 1.98 -7.42
N ASP A 51 26.83 1.66 -7.87
CA ASP A 51 25.81 0.97 -7.05
C ASP A 51 26.25 -0.42 -6.54
N ARG A 52 27.26 -1.05 -7.18
CA ARG A 52 27.82 -2.33 -6.73
C ARG A 52 28.54 -2.26 -5.36
N LYS A 53 28.94 -1.07 -4.90
CA LYS A 53 29.62 -0.84 -3.61
C LYS A 53 28.69 -0.36 -2.50
N ARG A 54 27.41 -0.16 -2.77
CA ARG A 54 26.47 0.25 -1.72
C ARG A 54 26.27 -0.88 -0.73
N MET A 55 26.67 -0.64 0.51
CA MET A 55 26.36 -1.53 1.63
C MET A 55 24.85 -1.82 1.62
N LYS A 56 24.48 -3.10 1.79
CA LYS A 56 23.08 -3.51 2.01
C LYS A 56 22.58 -2.72 3.22
N ARG A 57 21.80 -1.69 2.98
CA ARG A 57 21.11 -0.95 4.05
C ARG A 57 20.01 -1.84 4.59
N ALA A 58 19.72 -1.69 5.89
CA ALA A 58 18.57 -2.36 6.48
C ALA A 58 17.29 -1.86 5.79
N ALA A 59 16.48 -2.78 5.30
CA ALA A 59 15.19 -2.44 4.72
C ALA A 59 14.29 -1.76 5.75
N SER A 60 13.55 -0.75 5.32
CA SER A 60 12.54 -0.14 6.17
C SER A 60 11.43 -1.14 6.49
N LYS A 61 10.84 -1.04 7.67
CA LYS A 61 9.75 -1.92 8.07
C LYS A 61 8.41 -1.26 7.73
N PRO A 62 7.37 -2.06 7.37
CA PRO A 62 6.00 -1.58 7.30
C PRO A 62 5.59 -0.93 8.63
N MET A 63 4.67 0.01 8.59
CA MET A 63 4.07 0.56 9.80
C MET A 63 3.20 -0.52 10.45
N HIS A 64 3.28 -0.62 11.77
CA HIS A 64 2.50 -1.56 12.57
C HIS A 64 1.62 -0.79 13.55
N PHE A 65 0.34 -1.03 13.48
CA PHE A 65 -0.67 -0.46 14.36
C PHE A 65 -1.45 -1.57 15.07
N VAL A 66 -2.06 -1.22 16.19
CA VAL A 66 -2.96 -2.11 16.91
C VAL A 66 -4.30 -1.42 17.07
N SER A 67 -5.35 -2.08 16.60
CA SER A 67 -6.71 -1.56 16.72
C SER A 67 -7.17 -1.47 18.18
N SER A 68 -8.25 -0.75 18.43
CA SER A 68 -8.80 -0.57 19.78
C SER A 68 -9.22 -1.88 20.45
N ASP A 69 -9.47 -2.91 19.68
CA ASP A 69 -9.82 -4.27 20.16
C ASP A 69 -8.66 -5.28 20.06
N GLY A 70 -7.45 -4.80 19.74
CA GLY A 70 -6.21 -5.58 19.80
C GLY A 70 -5.82 -6.31 18.52
N ALA A 71 -6.47 -6.04 17.38
CA ALA A 71 -6.06 -6.62 16.09
C ALA A 71 -4.83 -5.92 15.54
N ASP A 72 -3.87 -6.69 15.04
CA ASP A 72 -2.68 -6.15 14.36
C ASP A 72 -3.01 -5.67 12.94
N ILE A 73 -2.60 -4.43 12.63
CA ILE A 73 -2.80 -3.78 11.34
C ILE A 73 -1.44 -3.34 10.80
N TYR A 74 -1.12 -3.75 9.58
CA TYR A 74 0.13 -3.40 8.90
C TYR A 74 -0.14 -2.54 7.69
N VAL A 75 0.68 -1.50 7.49
CA VAL A 75 0.56 -0.53 6.39
C VAL A 75 1.89 -0.44 5.65
N GLY A 76 1.87 -0.66 4.34
CA GLY A 76 3.05 -0.56 3.50
C GLY A 76 3.43 0.91 3.23
N LYS A 77 4.73 1.20 3.27
CA LYS A 77 5.28 2.55 3.04
C LYS A 77 5.61 2.80 1.56
N ASN A 78 5.81 1.74 0.78
CA ASN A 78 6.15 1.78 -0.64
C ASN A 78 5.62 0.54 -1.36
N ASN A 79 5.74 0.52 -2.68
CA ASN A 79 5.18 -0.56 -3.51
C ASN A 79 5.81 -1.93 -3.24
N LYS A 80 7.12 -1.99 -2.93
CA LYS A 80 7.78 -3.25 -2.56
C LYS A 80 7.23 -3.81 -1.26
N GLN A 81 7.03 -2.96 -0.26
CA GLN A 81 6.39 -3.36 1.00
C GLN A 81 4.92 -3.72 0.81
N ASN A 82 4.19 -3.02 -0.06
CA ASN A 82 2.82 -3.39 -0.43
C ASN A 82 2.76 -4.81 -0.99
N ASP A 83 3.68 -5.14 -1.90
CA ASP A 83 3.80 -6.50 -2.45
C ASP A 83 4.17 -7.52 -1.37
N GLU A 84 5.16 -7.24 -0.54
CA GLU A 84 5.62 -8.14 0.51
C GLU A 84 4.50 -8.42 1.53
N LEU A 85 3.83 -7.38 2.00
CA LEU A 85 2.69 -7.50 2.92
C LEU A 85 1.57 -8.35 2.31
N THR A 86 1.21 -8.08 1.06
CA THR A 86 0.06 -8.72 0.42
C THR A 86 0.37 -10.16 -0.02
N LEU A 87 1.56 -10.39 -0.61
CA LEU A 87 1.82 -11.64 -1.30
C LEU A 87 2.55 -12.68 -0.43
N ARG A 88 3.33 -12.22 0.57
CA ARG A 88 4.18 -13.08 1.40
C ARG A 88 3.79 -13.10 2.87
N PHE A 89 3.52 -11.94 3.46
CA PHE A 89 3.25 -11.80 4.89
C PHE A 89 1.80 -12.16 5.26
N ALA A 90 0.82 -11.70 4.47
CA ALA A 90 -0.59 -11.93 4.75
C ALA A 90 -1.00 -13.39 4.53
N SER A 91 -1.73 -13.95 5.48
CA SER A 91 -2.37 -15.26 5.39
C SER A 91 -3.64 -15.19 4.55
N ALA A 92 -4.13 -16.33 4.07
CA ALA A 92 -5.28 -16.41 3.16
C ALA A 92 -6.57 -15.73 3.68
N ASN A 93 -6.80 -15.77 4.98
CA ASN A 93 -7.98 -15.22 5.65
C ASN A 93 -7.79 -13.81 6.21
N ASP A 94 -6.55 -13.27 6.20
CA ASP A 94 -6.31 -11.88 6.57
C ASP A 94 -7.07 -10.93 5.63
N ILE A 95 -7.44 -9.77 6.13
CA ILE A 95 -8.13 -8.77 5.32
C ILE A 95 -7.11 -7.80 4.70
N TRP A 96 -7.19 -7.68 3.41
CA TRP A 96 -6.48 -6.69 2.62
C TRP A 96 -7.41 -5.51 2.32
N LEU A 97 -6.87 -4.29 2.45
CA LEU A 97 -7.58 -3.04 2.17
C LEU A 97 -6.73 -2.13 1.27
N HIS A 98 -7.41 -1.37 0.42
CA HIS A 98 -6.80 -0.32 -0.41
C HIS A 98 -7.85 0.71 -0.81
N THR A 99 -7.46 1.98 -0.97
CA THR A 99 -8.34 3.02 -1.53
C THR A 99 -8.74 2.69 -2.96
N LYS A 100 -10.05 2.78 -3.25
CA LYS A 100 -10.60 2.39 -4.54
C LYS A 100 -10.15 3.36 -5.64
N ASN A 101 -9.47 2.84 -6.67
CA ASN A 101 -9.02 3.62 -7.83
C ASN A 101 -8.16 4.85 -7.48
N ILE A 102 -7.50 4.85 -6.35
CA ILE A 102 -6.65 5.95 -5.88
C ILE A 102 -5.33 5.34 -5.39
N PRO A 103 -4.17 5.88 -5.82
CA PRO A 103 -2.87 5.42 -5.31
C PRO A 103 -2.78 5.52 -3.79
N GLY A 104 -2.26 4.47 -3.17
CA GLY A 104 -2.16 4.39 -1.71
C GLY A 104 -1.44 3.16 -1.20
N SER A 105 -1.41 3.02 0.11
CA SER A 105 -0.81 1.89 0.80
C SER A 105 -1.72 0.67 0.81
N HIS A 106 -1.14 -0.51 0.69
CA HIS A 106 -1.83 -1.75 1.07
C HIS A 106 -1.88 -1.83 2.59
N VAL A 107 -3.03 -2.18 3.11
CA VAL A 107 -3.26 -2.38 4.54
C VAL A 107 -3.69 -3.82 4.78
N ILE A 108 -3.11 -4.47 5.80
CA ILE A 108 -3.42 -5.84 6.17
C ILE A 108 -3.88 -5.89 7.63
N ILE A 109 -5.06 -6.43 7.87
CA ILE A 109 -5.52 -6.79 9.22
C ILE A 109 -5.23 -8.27 9.42
N LYS A 110 -4.46 -8.61 10.45
CA LYS A 110 -4.24 -10.00 10.87
C LYS A 110 -5.47 -10.51 11.60
N CYS A 111 -6.18 -11.45 11.02
CA CYS A 111 -7.36 -12.04 11.64
C CYS A 111 -7.60 -13.49 11.17
N GLN A 112 -8.16 -14.32 12.06
CA GLN A 112 -8.50 -15.72 11.72
C GLN A 112 -9.97 -15.87 11.33
N ASN A 113 -10.87 -15.16 12.02
CA ASN A 113 -12.32 -15.31 11.90
C ASN A 113 -13.03 -14.06 11.35
N GLY A 114 -12.31 -13.24 10.58
CA GLY A 114 -12.78 -11.94 10.11
C GLY A 114 -12.46 -10.81 11.10
N PRO A 115 -12.40 -9.56 10.62
CA PRO A 115 -12.13 -8.40 11.44
C PRO A 115 -13.37 -8.00 12.21
N SER A 116 -13.19 -7.36 13.37
CA SER A 116 -14.26 -6.62 14.03
C SER A 116 -14.59 -5.35 13.23
N ASP A 117 -15.74 -4.75 13.50
CA ASP A 117 -16.13 -3.47 12.90
C ASP A 117 -15.14 -2.35 13.29
N ALA A 118 -14.61 -2.39 14.52
CA ALA A 118 -13.61 -1.43 14.99
C ALA A 118 -12.29 -1.56 14.23
N ALA A 119 -11.73 -2.77 14.10
CA ALA A 119 -10.51 -3.03 13.36
C ALA A 119 -10.67 -2.69 11.86
N LEU A 120 -11.81 -3.04 11.27
CA LEU A 120 -12.11 -2.73 9.87
C LEU A 120 -12.18 -1.22 9.63
N ASN A 121 -12.90 -0.48 10.47
CA ASN A 121 -13.00 0.97 10.36
C ASN A 121 -11.63 1.64 10.53
N GLN A 122 -10.86 1.27 11.54
CA GLN A 122 -9.54 1.83 11.79
C GLN A 122 -8.55 1.51 10.67
N ALA A 123 -8.57 0.30 10.12
CA ALA A 123 -7.76 -0.06 8.96
C ALA A 123 -8.17 0.71 7.70
N ALA A 124 -9.47 0.93 7.49
CA ALA A 124 -9.95 1.76 6.38
C ALA A 124 -9.53 3.23 6.54
N GLN A 125 -9.57 3.78 7.76
CA GLN A 125 -9.03 5.11 8.06
C GLN A 125 -7.53 5.20 7.74
N LEU A 126 -6.75 4.20 8.11
CA LEU A 126 -5.32 4.11 7.78
C LEU A 126 -5.10 4.02 6.26
N ALA A 127 -5.86 3.20 5.54
CA ALA A 127 -5.76 3.09 4.09
C ALA A 127 -6.06 4.42 3.39
N ALA A 128 -7.10 5.12 3.80
CA ALA A 128 -7.45 6.43 3.26
C ALA A 128 -6.41 7.51 3.62
N TYR A 129 -5.91 7.53 4.85
CA TYR A 129 -4.90 8.49 5.31
C TYR A 129 -3.55 8.31 4.62
N TYR A 130 -3.11 7.06 4.41
CA TYR A 130 -1.88 6.74 3.68
C TYR A 130 -2.11 6.56 2.18
N SER A 131 -3.04 7.32 1.62
CA SER A 131 -3.30 7.41 0.19
C SER A 131 -3.29 8.86 -0.29
N ARG A 132 -3.38 9.03 -1.59
CA ARG A 132 -3.54 10.35 -2.21
C ARG A 132 -4.86 11.05 -1.81
N ALA A 133 -5.83 10.32 -1.26
CA ALA A 133 -7.10 10.85 -0.76
C ALA A 133 -7.06 11.30 0.72
N ARG A 134 -5.89 11.51 1.31
CA ARG A 134 -5.70 11.85 2.73
C ARG A 134 -6.60 13.00 3.24
N GLY A 135 -6.83 14.01 2.43
CA GLY A 135 -7.69 15.17 2.79
C GLY A 135 -9.13 15.07 2.27
N GLY A 136 -9.51 13.90 1.74
CA GLY A 136 -10.84 13.70 1.17
C GLY A 136 -11.88 13.36 2.22
N GLU A 137 -13.14 13.62 1.89
CA GLU A 137 -14.29 13.17 2.66
C GLU A 137 -14.91 11.94 1.99
N ASN A 138 -15.47 11.05 2.79
CA ASN A 138 -16.18 9.87 2.30
C ASN A 138 -15.37 9.04 1.29
N VAL A 139 -14.08 8.82 1.61
CA VAL A 139 -13.13 8.11 0.75
C VAL A 139 -13.50 6.64 0.65
N PRO A 140 -13.69 6.11 -0.58
CA PRO A 140 -13.99 4.69 -0.75
C PRO A 140 -12.72 3.83 -0.54
N VAL A 141 -12.83 2.85 0.34
CA VAL A 141 -11.78 1.87 0.62
C VAL A 141 -12.33 0.48 0.35
N ASP A 142 -11.78 -0.18 -0.63
CA ASP A 142 -12.12 -1.57 -0.93
C ASP A 142 -11.39 -2.51 0.03
N TYR A 143 -12.08 -3.56 0.48
CA TYR A 143 -11.52 -4.60 1.32
C TYR A 143 -12.02 -6.00 0.93
N THR A 144 -11.14 -6.96 1.06
CA THR A 144 -11.43 -8.37 0.75
C THR A 144 -10.47 -9.28 1.50
N MET A 145 -10.76 -10.59 1.57
CA MET A 145 -9.79 -11.55 2.07
C MET A 145 -8.59 -11.63 1.12
N LYS A 146 -7.39 -11.76 1.69
CA LYS A 146 -6.13 -11.84 0.91
C LYS A 146 -6.16 -12.92 -0.17
N LYS A 147 -6.82 -14.05 0.05
CA LYS A 147 -6.95 -15.12 -0.96
C LYS A 147 -7.57 -14.67 -2.29
N TYR A 148 -8.32 -13.58 -2.30
CA TYR A 148 -8.93 -13.00 -3.50
C TYR A 148 -8.08 -11.90 -4.14
N VAL A 149 -6.89 -11.63 -3.59
CA VAL A 149 -5.92 -10.66 -4.14
C VAL A 149 -4.81 -11.42 -4.86
N LYS A 150 -4.55 -11.05 -6.11
CA LYS A 150 -3.56 -11.69 -6.97
C LYS A 150 -2.70 -10.63 -7.66
N LYS A 151 -1.44 -10.97 -7.91
CA LYS A 151 -0.56 -10.15 -8.73
C LYS A 151 -0.52 -10.73 -10.15
N PRO A 152 -0.92 -9.97 -11.19
CA PRO A 152 -0.77 -10.40 -12.57
C PRO A 152 0.72 -10.59 -12.92
N ASN A 153 1.01 -11.51 -13.83
CA ASN A 153 2.35 -11.70 -14.34
C ASN A 153 2.83 -10.42 -15.04
N GLY A 154 4.02 -9.95 -14.69
CA GLY A 154 4.60 -8.74 -15.26
C GLY A 154 4.05 -7.42 -14.71
N ALA A 155 3.10 -7.46 -13.75
CA ALA A 155 2.60 -6.25 -13.11
C ALA A 155 3.71 -5.54 -12.32
N LYS A 156 3.72 -4.20 -12.37
CA LYS A 156 4.65 -3.35 -11.61
C LYS A 156 4.51 -3.58 -10.10
N PRO A 157 5.54 -3.25 -9.30
CA PRO A 157 5.44 -3.31 -7.83
C PRO A 157 4.21 -2.56 -7.31
N GLY A 158 3.52 -3.12 -6.32
CA GLY A 158 2.32 -2.55 -5.72
C GLY A 158 1.02 -2.77 -6.49
N MET A 159 1.09 -3.21 -7.76
CA MET A 159 -0.11 -3.44 -8.58
C MET A 159 -0.66 -4.84 -8.37
N VAL A 160 -1.93 -4.92 -8.00
CA VAL A 160 -2.67 -6.17 -7.78
C VAL A 160 -4.07 -6.08 -8.39
N ILE A 161 -4.66 -7.23 -8.66
CA ILE A 161 -6.08 -7.38 -8.97
C ILE A 161 -6.77 -8.12 -7.83
N TYR A 162 -8.01 -7.78 -7.56
CA TYR A 162 -8.79 -8.40 -6.49
C TYR A 162 -10.25 -8.57 -6.89
N THR A 163 -10.91 -9.48 -6.23
CA THR A 163 -12.32 -9.81 -6.45
C THR A 163 -13.04 -9.96 -5.11
N THR A 164 -14.37 -10.14 -5.16
CA THR A 164 -15.18 -10.42 -3.96
C THR A 164 -15.01 -9.36 -2.87
N ASN A 165 -14.74 -8.11 -3.30
CA ASN A 165 -14.52 -7.00 -2.39
C ASN A 165 -15.85 -6.36 -1.94
N LYS A 166 -15.77 -5.75 -0.76
CA LYS A 166 -16.73 -4.75 -0.26
C LYS A 166 -16.05 -3.40 -0.19
N THR A 167 -16.82 -2.34 -0.09
CA THR A 167 -16.31 -0.97 0.01
C THR A 167 -16.78 -0.35 1.32
N ALA A 168 -15.84 0.15 2.11
CA ALA A 168 -16.10 1.03 3.26
C ALA A 168 -15.88 2.48 2.84
N TYR A 169 -16.63 3.40 3.42
CA TYR A 169 -16.51 4.83 3.18
C TYR A 169 -16.06 5.51 4.47
N VAL A 170 -14.93 6.21 4.43
CA VAL A 170 -14.33 6.84 5.61
C VAL A 170 -13.85 8.26 5.30
N THR A 171 -13.88 9.13 6.30
CA THR A 171 -13.25 10.44 6.24
C THR A 171 -12.02 10.42 7.14
N PRO A 172 -10.81 10.27 6.57
CA PRO A 172 -9.60 10.18 7.36
C PRO A 172 -9.27 11.50 8.03
N SER A 173 -8.84 11.45 9.28
CA SER A 173 -8.33 12.60 9.99
C SER A 173 -7.08 12.26 10.78
N GLU A 174 -6.19 13.23 10.96
CA GLU A 174 -4.98 13.04 11.76
C GLU A 174 -5.30 12.65 13.21
N ALA A 175 -6.40 13.19 13.77
CA ALA A 175 -6.85 12.84 15.12
C ALA A 175 -7.26 11.36 15.21
N CYS A 176 -8.00 10.85 14.23
CA CYS A 176 -8.37 9.44 14.17
C CYS A 176 -7.13 8.53 14.09
N ILE A 177 -6.13 8.91 13.29
CA ILE A 177 -4.91 8.10 13.12
C ILE A 177 -4.07 8.11 14.39
N LYS A 178 -3.90 9.27 15.04
CA LYS A 178 -3.17 9.38 16.32
C LYS A 178 -3.82 8.62 17.46
N ALA A 179 -5.13 8.36 17.39
CA ALA A 179 -5.84 7.54 18.37
C ALA A 179 -5.58 6.04 18.20
N ILE A 180 -5.08 5.59 17.03
CA ILE A 180 -4.71 4.19 16.80
C ILE A 180 -3.28 3.98 17.31
N LYS A 181 -3.09 2.98 18.18
CA LYS A 181 -1.77 2.71 18.74
C LYS A 181 -0.80 2.25 17.66
N GLN A 182 0.27 3.00 17.44
CA GLN A 182 1.39 2.61 16.60
C GLN A 182 2.50 1.98 17.44
N LEU A 183 3.08 0.86 16.97
CA LEU A 183 4.17 0.12 17.61
C LEU A 183 5.53 0.39 16.97
#